data_78706909a475cd4ee450947f9aeeb4cd
#
_entry.id   78706909a475cd4ee450947f9aeeb4cd
#
_cell.length_a   1.000
_cell.length_b   1.000
_cell.length_c   1.000
_cell.angle_alpha   90.00
_cell.angle_beta   90.00
_cell.angle_gamma   90.00
#
_symmetry.space_group_name_H-M   'P 1'
#
loop_
_entity.id
_entity.type
_entity.pdbx_description
1 polymer ?
#
loop_
_entity_poly.entity_id
_entity_poly.type
_entity_poly.pdbx_seq_one_letter_code
_entity_poly.pdbx_strand_id
1 'polypeptide(L)' 'MLESAQIRAARALLAWKQDDLAKASKVGVATIRRIESQKGPITGYISTLRRMQSALEKAGIRFIDKDSEGGIGLRLVR' A
#
# COMPACT_ATOMS: atom_id res chain seq x y z
N MET A 1 9.73 -5.68 -2.29
CA MET A 1 8.59 -5.34 -3.16
C MET A 1 7.30 -5.46 -2.38
N LEU A 2 6.38 -4.51 -2.52
CA LEU A 2 5.12 -4.53 -1.77
C LEU A 2 4.19 -5.63 -2.25
N GLU A 3 3.40 -6.14 -1.32
CA GLU A 3 2.30 -7.05 -1.61
C GLU A 3 0.97 -6.35 -1.35
N SER A 4 -0.07 -6.81 -2.02
CA SER A 4 -1.40 -6.22 -1.89
C SER A 4 -1.90 -6.23 -0.44
N ALA A 5 -1.54 -7.26 0.32
CA ALA A 5 -1.90 -7.36 1.74
C ALA A 5 -1.33 -6.19 2.55
N GLN A 6 -0.12 -5.73 2.22
CA GLN A 6 0.47 -4.57 2.90
C GLN A 6 -0.31 -3.29 2.60
N ILE A 7 -0.78 -3.12 1.37
CA ILE A 7 -1.59 -1.96 1.01
C ILE A 7 -2.90 -1.95 1.79
N ARG A 8 -3.59 -3.09 1.84
CA ARG A 8 -4.85 -3.21 2.59
C ARG A 8 -4.63 -2.97 4.08
N ALA A 9 -3.55 -3.54 4.65
CA ALA A 9 -3.22 -3.35 6.06
C ALA A 9 -2.89 -1.89 6.37
N ALA A 10 -2.17 -1.21 5.48
CA ALA A 10 -1.85 0.20 5.63
C ALA A 10 -3.12 1.04 5.67
N ARG A 11 -4.06 0.78 4.75
CA ARG A 11 -5.34 1.49 4.77
C ARG A 11 -6.09 1.24 6.08
N ALA A 12 -6.08 0.00 6.55
CA ALA A 12 -6.77 -0.34 7.79
C ALA A 12 -6.19 0.43 8.98
N LEU A 13 -4.86 0.51 9.08
CA LEU A 13 -4.21 1.26 10.14
C LEU A 13 -4.54 2.74 10.09
N LEU A 14 -4.73 3.30 8.90
CA LEU A 14 -5.06 4.70 8.71
C LEU A 14 -6.57 4.97 8.79
N ALA A 15 -7.37 3.93 8.88
CA ALA A 15 -8.83 4.01 8.77
C ALA A 15 -9.24 4.63 7.41
N TRP A 16 -8.50 4.32 6.37
CA TRP A 16 -8.75 4.81 5.01
C TRP A 16 -9.58 3.83 4.21
N LYS A 17 -10.53 4.37 3.46
CA LYS A 17 -11.21 3.63 2.40
C LYS A 17 -10.34 3.66 1.14
N GLN A 18 -10.69 2.83 0.15
CA GLN A 18 -9.99 2.87 -1.13
C GLN A 18 -10.08 4.26 -1.78
N ASP A 19 -11.21 4.95 -1.61
CA ASP A 19 -11.36 6.31 -2.13
C ASP A 19 -10.37 7.28 -1.49
N ASP A 20 -10.06 7.12 -0.21
CA ASP A 20 -9.09 7.98 0.46
C ASP A 20 -7.70 7.78 -0.13
N LEU A 21 -7.31 6.54 -0.37
CA LEU A 21 -6.04 6.24 -1.01
C LEU A 21 -6.00 6.77 -2.44
N ALA A 22 -7.11 6.65 -3.18
CA ALA A 22 -7.21 7.17 -4.54
C ALA A 22 -6.95 8.68 -4.57
N LYS A 23 -7.57 9.42 -3.66
CA LYS A 23 -7.37 10.87 -3.57
C LYS A 23 -5.93 11.21 -3.21
N ALA A 24 -5.37 10.54 -2.20
CA ALA A 24 -4.03 10.84 -1.71
C ALA A 24 -2.95 10.48 -2.74
N SER A 25 -3.13 9.41 -3.47
CA SER A 25 -2.14 8.91 -4.43
C SER A 25 -2.34 9.44 -5.84
N LYS A 26 -3.50 10.01 -6.12
CA LYS A 26 -3.92 10.42 -7.48
C LYS A 26 -3.95 9.23 -8.43
N VAL A 27 -4.31 8.07 -7.91
CA VAL A 27 -4.53 6.84 -8.68
C VAL A 27 -6.02 6.55 -8.66
N GLY A 28 -6.58 6.16 -9.81
CA GLY A 28 -8.00 5.87 -9.90
C GLY A 28 -8.41 4.72 -8.98
N VAL A 29 -9.58 4.82 -8.37
CA VAL A 29 -10.06 3.82 -7.41
C VAL A 29 -10.21 2.44 -8.05
N ALA A 30 -10.57 2.37 -9.33
CA ALA A 30 -10.66 1.08 -10.03
C ALA A 30 -9.29 0.40 -10.11
N THR A 31 -8.24 1.18 -10.35
CA THR A 31 -6.87 0.67 -10.38
C THR A 31 -6.44 0.17 -9.01
N ILE A 32 -6.76 0.93 -7.96
CA ILE A 32 -6.45 0.52 -6.58
C ILE A 32 -7.17 -0.78 -6.25
N ARG A 33 -8.45 -0.89 -6.60
CA ARG A 33 -9.24 -2.09 -6.34
C ARG A 33 -8.63 -3.31 -7.02
N ARG A 34 -8.20 -3.13 -8.27
CA ARG A 34 -7.56 -4.21 -9.04
C ARG A 34 -6.23 -4.62 -8.42
N ILE A 35 -5.42 -3.65 -8.00
CA ILE A 35 -4.12 -3.92 -7.36
C ILE A 35 -4.33 -4.64 -6.03
N GLU A 36 -5.27 -4.20 -5.22
CA GLU A 36 -5.52 -4.79 -3.90
C GLU A 36 -6.10 -6.20 -3.99
N SER A 37 -6.66 -6.58 -5.13
CA SER A 37 -7.20 -7.92 -5.31
C SER A 37 -6.15 -8.95 -5.73
N GLN A 38 -4.94 -8.52 -6.06
CA GLN A 38 -3.86 -9.43 -6.43
C GLN A 38 -3.39 -10.22 -5.21
N LYS A 39 -2.88 -11.41 -5.46
CA LYS A 39 -2.26 -12.24 -4.42
C LYS A 39 -0.75 -12.13 -4.56
N GLY A 40 -0.05 -12.03 -3.41
CA GLY A 40 1.39 -11.95 -3.42
C GLY A 40 1.91 -10.61 -3.90
N PRO A 41 3.12 -10.59 -4.49
CA PRO A 41 3.73 -9.34 -4.95
C PRO A 41 2.89 -8.64 -6.00
N ILE A 42 2.80 -7.33 -5.89
CA ILE A 42 1.99 -6.52 -6.79
C ILE A 42 2.67 -6.40 -8.15
N THR A 43 1.90 -6.56 -9.22
CA THR A 43 2.35 -6.27 -10.57
C THR A 43 1.54 -5.10 -11.14
N GLY A 44 2.19 -4.29 -11.97
CA GLY A 44 1.57 -3.12 -12.57
C GLY A 44 2.64 -2.09 -12.93
N TYR A 45 2.18 -0.90 -13.31
CA TYR A 45 3.12 0.18 -13.62
C TYR A 45 3.83 0.65 -12.35
N ILE A 46 5.15 0.72 -12.43
CA ILE A 46 5.99 1.14 -11.29
C ILE A 46 5.58 2.53 -10.80
N SER A 47 5.28 3.44 -11.71
CA SER A 47 4.88 4.81 -11.34
C SER A 47 3.60 4.82 -10.51
N THR A 48 2.63 3.97 -10.85
CA THR A 48 1.38 3.85 -10.10
C THR A 48 1.64 3.30 -8.70
N LEU A 49 2.45 2.24 -8.60
CA LEU A 49 2.77 1.63 -7.32
C LEU A 49 3.53 2.61 -6.42
N ARG A 50 4.45 3.40 -6.99
CA ARG A 50 5.19 4.41 -6.23
C ARG A 50 4.29 5.51 -5.70
N ARG A 51 3.29 5.93 -6.47
CA ARG A 51 2.32 6.94 -6.00
C ARG A 51 1.55 6.44 -4.80
N MET A 52 1.10 5.18 -4.86
CA MET A 52 0.37 4.57 -3.76
C MET A 52 1.24 4.44 -2.52
N GLN A 53 2.46 3.92 -2.69
CA GLN A 53 3.41 3.77 -1.60
C GLN A 53 3.75 5.12 -0.97
N SER A 54 4.06 6.13 -1.79
CA SER A 54 4.39 7.45 -1.31
C SER A 54 3.25 8.08 -0.51
N ALA A 55 2.01 7.94 -0.98
CA ALA A 55 0.84 8.47 -0.28
C ALA A 55 0.69 7.84 1.10
N LEU A 56 0.88 6.54 1.20
CA LEU A 56 0.78 5.82 2.46
C LEU A 56 1.93 6.18 3.39
N GLU A 57 3.14 6.30 2.86
CA GLU A 57 4.29 6.70 3.67
C GLU A 57 4.15 8.12 4.20
N LYS A 58 3.64 9.04 3.40
CA LYS A 58 3.38 10.42 3.86
C LYS A 58 2.32 10.46 4.96
N ALA A 59 1.40 9.51 4.96
CA ALA A 59 0.36 9.42 5.98
C ALA A 59 0.86 8.74 7.27
N GLY A 60 2.09 8.26 7.30
CA GLY A 60 2.70 7.70 8.50
C GLY A 60 3.00 6.21 8.46
N ILE A 61 2.85 5.57 7.31
CA ILE A 61 3.13 4.14 7.19
C ILE A 61 4.62 3.92 6.86
N ARG A 62 5.23 2.98 7.57
CA ARG A 62 6.54 2.44 7.21
C ARG A 62 6.35 0.99 6.80
N PHE A 63 6.72 0.67 5.56
CA PHE A 63 6.66 -0.71 5.08
C PHE A 63 7.90 -1.47 5.51
N ILE A 64 7.71 -2.74 5.87
CA ILE A 64 8.79 -3.60 6.37
C ILE A 64 8.94 -4.76 5.39
N ASP A 65 10.16 -4.91 4.87
CA ASP A 65 10.48 -6.01 3.97
C ASP A 65 10.78 -7.28 4.77
N LYS A 66 10.70 -8.42 4.09
CA LYS A 66 11.11 -9.69 4.64
C LYS A 66 12.60 -9.62 5.03
N ASP A 67 12.91 -10.11 6.23
CA ASP A 67 14.28 -10.17 6.72
C ASP A 67 14.48 -11.45 7.53
N SER A 68 15.60 -11.53 8.30
CA SER A 68 15.91 -12.70 9.11
C SER A 68 14.95 -12.88 10.29
N GLU A 69 14.22 -11.83 10.67
CA GLU A 69 13.30 -11.86 11.81
C GLU A 69 11.89 -12.32 11.40
N GLY A 70 11.55 -12.20 10.11
CA GLY A 70 10.22 -12.58 9.65
C GLY A 70 9.90 -12.10 8.26
N GLY A 71 8.63 -12.23 7.90
CA GLY A 71 8.12 -11.83 6.60
C GLY A 71 7.84 -10.34 6.50
N ILE A 72 7.11 -9.98 5.46
CA ILE A 72 6.72 -8.59 5.21
C ILE A 72 5.78 -8.07 6.28
N GLY A 73 5.76 -6.74 6.43
CA GLY A 73 4.84 -6.11 7.37
C GLY A 73 4.79 -4.62 7.16
N LEU A 74 4.27 -3.92 8.15
CA LEU A 74 4.25 -2.47 8.16
C LEU A 74 4.02 -1.95 9.56
N ARG A 75 4.27 -0.65 9.73
CA ARG A 75 4.14 0.02 11.02
C ARG A 75 3.58 1.42 10.79
N LEU A 76 2.69 1.85 11.68
CA LEU A 76 2.25 3.24 11.71
C LEU A 76 3.22 4.02 12.60
N VAL A 77 3.91 5.00 12.03
CA VAL A 77 4.96 5.76 12.72
C VAL A 77 4.51 7.19 13.00
N ARG A 78 3.58 7.33 13.94
CA ARG A 78 3.12 8.63 14.36
C ARG A 78 2.50 8.56 15.75
#